data_a13946da8863a336967c0361b296c069
#
_entry.id   a13946da8863a336967c0361b296c069
#
_cell.length_a   1.000
_cell.length_b   1.000
_cell.length_c   1.000
_cell.angle_alpha   90.00
_cell.angle_beta   90.00
_cell.angle_gamma   90.00
#
_symmetry.space_group_name_H-M   'P 1'
#
loop_
_entity.id
_entity.type
_entity.pdbx_description
1 polymer ?
#
loop_
_entity_poly.entity_id
_entity_poly.type
_entity_poly.pdbx_seq_one_letter_code
_entity_poly.pdbx_strand_id
1 'polypeptide(L)'
;MEDNKDNSVKETEQKPQEQTEGKTGGKTMAEKAIDRFAQMMVTRLEEMKGQQWEKGWIDGGGRTHGLPQNLSGRRYSGHNDFFLQLHTAANGYDVPVYATYKQIKEAGATIAKGEKAMPVIYWNVTHKDENGQKVSDEAYEAMTKAEQEKVKTIPIMMGYYVWNLQQTNFPEIKPEQYAKLQDKFKAPHIEDATGMYTSKEFDQMIDKQAWVCKINNVEGAGAYYSPTKDEITVPMKKQFKVHDTPEEVFKDGMEYYSSIAHEMAHSTGVEKRLGRDMEGHFGDKKYAKEELVAELTAAMVGNTMGFDKRILDNNAKYVDSWMDTLKKEPRFILSVMTDVNKASKMILDHVDAQRLEMGMTALQPKEETANEKTAEAKVAPETKMDIAAEPIAKPKTKAEEKAELAKETAAVFKDLKEKHPDNLLLMRKGGFYEAFDEDAKKVAKSTGLKEQHIIKEGFETKEGGKEISYVNFKNTSLDKYLPKLVRDGHRVAICDSLEDIAKQRISERKEQQEQQVAAKAQQPAQSAKTIPLDQFNKLETEDGKKIDHFAVFKMKSGNYGVRAMVDGQQMSVKALDKEDRNAFFEHTTTKAALVQKYYGKELSQPKHEERSRARAM
;
A
#
# COMPACT_ATOMS: atom_id res chain seq x y z
N MET A 1 39.07 -48.37 38.85
CA MET A 1 38.70 -49.27 37.75
C MET A 1 37.28 -48.90 37.40
N GLU A 2 37.22 -48.09 36.37
CA GLU A 2 36.71 -48.37 35.04
C GLU A 2 35.23 -47.97 34.93
N ASP A 3 34.69 -47.27 33.98
CA ASP A 3 35.18 -46.64 32.74
C ASP A 3 34.30 -45.45 32.40
N ASN A 4 34.94 -44.38 32.02
CA ASN A 4 34.34 -43.24 31.38
C ASN A 4 33.92 -43.66 29.95
N LYS A 5 32.65 -43.55 29.60
CA LYS A 5 32.22 -43.52 28.22
C LYS A 5 31.61 -42.18 27.87
N ASP A 6 32.43 -41.43 27.23
CA ASP A 6 32.17 -40.26 26.43
C ASP A 6 31.08 -40.55 25.38
N ASN A 7 29.99 -39.80 25.46
CA ASN A 7 28.89 -39.85 24.48
C ASN A 7 28.77 -38.48 23.83
N SER A 8 29.73 -38.24 22.88
CA SER A 8 29.65 -37.10 21.98
C SER A 8 28.46 -37.29 21.03
N VAL A 9 27.40 -36.56 21.29
CA VAL A 9 26.25 -36.45 20.39
C VAL A 9 26.69 -35.66 19.16
N LYS A 10 26.84 -36.35 18.04
CA LYS A 10 26.99 -35.73 16.72
C LYS A 10 25.73 -34.94 16.38
N GLU A 11 25.84 -33.64 16.32
CA GLU A 11 24.88 -32.78 15.68
C GLU A 11 24.79 -33.11 14.20
N THR A 12 23.67 -33.67 13.82
CA THR A 12 23.34 -33.91 12.40
C THR A 12 22.82 -32.62 11.81
N GLU A 13 23.63 -31.95 11.01
CA GLU A 13 23.21 -30.85 10.15
C GLU A 13 22.09 -31.33 9.22
N GLN A 14 20.85 -30.92 9.49
CA GLN A 14 19.76 -31.09 8.54
C GLN A 14 19.85 -30.00 7.47
N LYS A 15 20.40 -30.34 6.33
CA LYS A 15 20.23 -29.60 5.07
C LYS A 15 18.75 -29.54 4.71
N PRO A 16 18.26 -28.43 4.11
CA PRO A 16 16.90 -28.36 3.61
C PRO A 16 16.74 -29.37 2.47
N GLN A 17 16.01 -30.46 2.71
CA GLN A 17 15.63 -31.38 1.65
C GLN A 17 14.56 -30.74 0.77
N GLU A 18 14.86 -30.61 -0.53
CA GLU A 18 13.86 -30.54 -1.58
C GLU A 18 12.98 -31.79 -1.47
N GLN A 19 11.74 -31.60 -1.02
CA GLN A 19 10.78 -32.70 -1.01
C GLN A 19 10.16 -32.83 -2.40
N THR A 20 10.68 -33.82 -3.14
CA THR A 20 9.98 -34.47 -4.23
C THR A 20 8.69 -35.12 -3.75
N GLU A 21 7.60 -34.89 -4.49
CA GLU A 21 6.28 -35.50 -4.27
C GLU A 21 6.38 -37.04 -4.28
N GLY A 22 5.92 -37.62 -3.17
CA GLY A 22 5.79 -39.10 -3.07
C GLY A 22 5.20 -39.54 -1.72
N LYS A 23 3.87 -39.63 -1.66
CA LYS A 23 3.07 -40.50 -0.76
C LYS A 23 3.37 -40.42 0.75
N THR A 24 2.57 -39.65 1.46
CA THR A 24 1.80 -40.02 2.68
C THR A 24 0.98 -38.82 3.18
N GLY A 25 -0.23 -39.01 3.63
CA GLY A 25 -1.28 -38.03 3.87
C GLY A 25 -1.06 -36.97 4.97
N GLY A 26 0.01 -36.19 4.88
CA GLY A 26 0.30 -35.05 5.75
C GLY A 26 -0.18 -33.73 5.14
N LYS A 27 -0.79 -32.85 5.94
CA LYS A 27 -1.19 -31.49 5.51
C LYS A 27 0.00 -30.71 4.94
N THR A 28 -0.24 -30.03 3.83
CA THR A 28 0.73 -29.09 3.23
C THR A 28 1.01 -27.91 4.17
N MET A 29 2.08 -27.15 3.92
CA MET A 29 2.41 -25.94 4.68
C MET A 29 1.29 -24.89 4.62
N ALA A 30 0.67 -24.73 3.45
CA ALA A 30 -0.46 -23.83 3.28
C ALA A 30 -1.69 -24.29 4.11
N GLU A 31 -1.99 -25.57 4.13
CA GLU A 31 -3.08 -26.11 4.96
C GLU A 31 -2.81 -25.95 6.46
N LYS A 32 -1.56 -26.16 6.91
CA LYS A 32 -1.16 -25.88 8.30
C LYS A 32 -1.28 -24.40 8.64
N ALA A 33 -0.99 -23.50 7.70
CA ALA A 33 -1.18 -22.08 7.90
C ALA A 33 -2.66 -21.71 8.04
N ILE A 34 -3.54 -22.28 7.20
CA ILE A 34 -5.00 -22.07 7.27
C ILE A 34 -5.54 -22.54 8.60
N ASP A 35 -5.16 -23.74 9.05
CA ASP A 35 -5.57 -24.26 10.37
C ASP A 35 -5.10 -23.34 11.50
N ARG A 36 -3.87 -22.83 11.40
CA ARG A 36 -3.32 -21.90 12.39
C ARG A 36 -4.09 -20.58 12.40
N PHE A 37 -4.45 -20.04 11.23
CA PHE A 37 -5.25 -18.83 11.12
C PHE A 37 -6.65 -19.02 11.74
N ALA A 38 -7.33 -20.11 11.40
CA ALA A 38 -8.62 -20.44 12.01
C ALA A 38 -8.52 -20.60 13.53
N GLN A 39 -7.49 -21.27 14.03
CA GLN A 39 -7.25 -21.45 15.45
C GLN A 39 -6.97 -20.10 16.16
N MET A 40 -6.20 -19.22 15.56
CA MET A 40 -5.94 -17.88 16.12
C MET A 40 -7.22 -17.07 16.23
N MET A 41 -8.10 -17.14 15.23
CA MET A 41 -9.41 -16.49 15.27
C MET A 41 -10.29 -17.06 16.38
N VAL A 42 -10.37 -18.39 16.49
CA VAL A 42 -11.14 -19.05 17.57
C VAL A 42 -10.63 -18.62 18.94
N THR A 43 -9.31 -18.70 19.16
CA THR A 43 -8.68 -18.28 20.43
C THR A 43 -9.00 -16.82 20.73
N ARG A 44 -8.90 -15.93 19.72
CA ARG A 44 -9.21 -14.51 19.90
C ARG A 44 -10.66 -14.27 20.29
N LEU A 45 -11.59 -14.93 19.62
CA LEU A 45 -13.02 -14.87 19.93
C LEU A 45 -13.35 -15.39 21.35
N GLU A 46 -12.68 -16.47 21.78
CA GLU A 46 -12.81 -17.01 23.14
C GLU A 46 -12.29 -16.02 24.19
N GLU A 47 -11.14 -15.37 23.93
CA GLU A 47 -10.59 -14.33 24.81
C GLU A 47 -11.51 -13.12 24.94
N MET A 48 -12.04 -12.62 23.82
CA MET A 48 -12.94 -11.47 23.79
C MET A 48 -14.26 -11.79 24.52
N LYS A 49 -14.81 -12.98 24.33
CA LYS A 49 -15.99 -13.46 25.05
C LYS A 49 -15.74 -13.52 26.55
N GLY A 50 -14.57 -13.99 26.98
CA GLY A 50 -14.18 -14.07 28.39
C GLY A 50 -14.01 -12.71 29.07
N GLN A 51 -13.73 -11.65 28.30
CA GLN A 51 -13.54 -10.26 28.77
C GLN A 51 -14.73 -9.34 28.49
N GLN A 52 -15.93 -9.90 28.30
CA GLN A 52 -17.16 -9.13 28.05
C GLN A 52 -17.05 -8.12 26.89
N TRP A 53 -16.25 -8.47 25.87
CA TRP A 53 -16.03 -7.68 24.64
C TRP A 53 -15.26 -6.36 24.83
N GLU A 54 -14.69 -6.10 25.99
CA GLU A 54 -13.87 -4.91 26.23
C GLU A 54 -12.54 -4.91 25.47
N LYS A 55 -12.08 -6.10 25.06
CA LYS A 55 -10.83 -6.26 24.31
C LYS A 55 -11.05 -6.14 22.81
N GLY A 56 -10.26 -5.33 22.12
CA GLY A 56 -10.32 -5.16 20.66
C GLY A 56 -9.85 -6.40 19.87
N TRP A 57 -10.13 -6.43 18.58
CA TRP A 57 -9.70 -7.51 17.69
C TRP A 57 -8.18 -7.64 17.61
N ILE A 58 -7.49 -6.51 17.50
CA ILE A 58 -6.03 -6.39 17.40
C ILE A 58 -5.57 -5.48 18.53
N ASP A 59 -5.75 -5.93 19.76
CA ASP A 59 -5.37 -5.15 20.93
C ASP A 59 -3.87 -5.30 21.21
N GLY A 60 -3.08 -4.35 20.69
CA GLY A 60 -1.67 -4.18 21.01
C GLY A 60 -1.43 -3.32 22.24
N GLY A 61 -2.47 -2.98 23.01
CA GLY A 61 -2.37 -2.05 24.14
C GLY A 61 -1.96 -0.64 23.73
N GLY A 62 -2.26 -0.22 22.49
CA GLY A 62 -1.87 1.08 21.95
C GLY A 62 -0.36 1.25 21.71
N ARG A 63 0.40 0.15 21.74
CA ARG A 63 1.87 0.19 21.60
C ARG A 63 2.34 0.28 20.16
N THR A 64 1.71 -0.48 19.26
CA THR A 64 2.13 -0.57 17.85
C THR A 64 0.98 -0.32 16.92
N HIS A 65 1.26 0.29 15.76
CA HIS A 65 0.32 0.46 14.69
C HIS A 65 1.00 0.24 13.33
N GLY A 66 0.19 0.13 12.29
CA GLY A 66 0.67 0.05 10.92
C GLY A 66 0.83 -1.38 10.39
N LEU A 67 1.11 -1.44 9.10
CA LEU A 67 1.11 -2.70 8.34
C LEU A 67 2.36 -3.52 8.57
N PRO A 68 2.25 -4.84 8.83
CA PRO A 68 3.39 -5.73 8.98
C PRO A 68 4.29 -5.72 7.76
N GLN A 69 5.59 -5.76 8.01
CA GLN A 69 6.60 -5.79 6.96
C GLN A 69 7.67 -6.85 7.23
N ASN A 70 8.43 -7.21 6.20
CA ASN A 70 9.61 -8.03 6.36
C ASN A 70 10.84 -7.16 6.75
N LEU A 71 11.97 -7.82 6.98
CA LEU A 71 13.20 -7.12 7.41
C LEU A 71 13.75 -6.15 6.34
N SER A 72 13.46 -6.37 5.05
CA SER A 72 13.83 -5.44 3.96
C SER A 72 12.83 -4.27 3.77
N GLY A 73 11.79 -4.19 4.60
CA GLY A 73 10.78 -3.14 4.54
C GLY A 73 9.59 -3.45 3.62
N ARG A 74 9.61 -4.58 2.90
CA ARG A 74 8.48 -5.01 2.08
C ARG A 74 7.31 -5.42 2.96
N ARG A 75 6.15 -4.82 2.73
CA ARG A 75 4.92 -5.09 3.49
C ARG A 75 4.30 -6.43 3.12
N TYR A 76 3.72 -7.07 4.11
CA TYR A 76 2.83 -8.20 3.88
C TYR A 76 1.48 -7.68 3.37
N SER A 77 0.76 -8.52 2.66
CA SER A 77 -0.55 -8.20 2.09
C SER A 77 -1.51 -9.37 2.26
N GLY A 78 -2.79 -9.09 2.07
CA GLY A 78 -3.82 -10.12 2.10
C GLY A 78 -3.99 -10.75 3.47
N HIS A 79 -4.22 -12.06 3.52
CA HIS A 79 -4.42 -12.82 4.75
C HIS A 79 -3.27 -12.67 5.74
N ASN A 80 -2.03 -12.59 5.24
CA ASN A 80 -0.86 -12.47 6.10
C ASN A 80 -0.83 -11.16 6.88
N ASP A 81 -1.31 -10.07 6.29
CA ASP A 81 -1.33 -8.77 6.95
C ASP A 81 -2.11 -8.84 8.27
N PHE A 82 -3.37 -9.24 8.22
CA PHE A 82 -4.21 -9.34 9.41
C PHE A 82 -3.64 -10.31 10.47
N PHE A 83 -3.21 -11.52 10.05
CA PHE A 83 -2.74 -12.53 11.01
C PHE A 83 -1.38 -12.20 11.62
N LEU A 84 -0.53 -11.46 10.92
CA LEU A 84 0.72 -10.95 11.50
C LEU A 84 0.45 -9.78 12.46
N GLN A 85 -0.54 -8.91 12.18
CA GLN A 85 -1.00 -7.91 13.13
C GLN A 85 -1.54 -8.58 14.41
N LEU A 86 -2.44 -9.54 14.26
CA LEU A 86 -3.00 -10.30 15.37
C LEU A 86 -1.90 -11.03 16.18
N HIS A 87 -0.91 -11.62 15.51
CA HIS A 87 0.21 -12.28 16.15
C HIS A 87 1.12 -11.28 16.91
N THR A 88 1.36 -10.11 16.33
CA THR A 88 2.10 -9.02 16.99
C THR A 88 1.42 -8.61 18.29
N ALA A 89 0.12 -8.34 18.22
CA ALA A 89 -0.68 -7.92 19.36
C ALA A 89 -0.80 -9.00 20.43
N ALA A 90 -1.10 -10.24 20.06
CA ALA A 90 -1.29 -11.37 20.99
C ALA A 90 -0.02 -11.71 21.78
N ASN A 91 1.17 -11.40 21.23
CA ASN A 91 2.44 -11.63 21.91
C ASN A 91 3.04 -10.34 22.52
N GLY A 92 2.37 -9.21 22.38
CA GLY A 92 2.86 -7.92 22.93
C GLY A 92 4.16 -7.43 22.29
N TYR A 93 4.37 -7.74 20.99
CA TYR A 93 5.57 -7.27 20.28
C TYR A 93 5.47 -5.78 19.97
N ASP A 94 6.59 -5.08 20.09
CA ASP A 94 6.66 -3.62 19.87
C ASP A 94 6.73 -3.25 18.38
N VAL A 95 7.09 -4.20 17.52
CA VAL A 95 7.20 -3.96 16.07
C VAL A 95 6.58 -5.10 15.25
N PRO A 96 5.78 -4.80 14.23
CA PRO A 96 5.20 -5.80 13.34
C PRO A 96 6.18 -6.16 12.21
N VAL A 97 7.44 -6.49 12.56
CA VAL A 97 8.49 -6.83 11.60
C VAL A 97 8.83 -8.31 11.70
N TYR A 98 8.71 -9.00 10.58
CA TYR A 98 8.87 -10.44 10.49
C TYR A 98 9.96 -10.81 9.49
N ALA A 99 10.74 -11.85 9.79
CA ALA A 99 11.81 -12.30 8.94
C ALA A 99 11.78 -13.83 8.77
N THR A 100 12.15 -14.31 7.60
CA THR A 100 12.43 -15.73 7.36
C THR A 100 13.72 -16.15 8.07
N TYR A 101 13.90 -17.45 8.29
CA TYR A 101 15.14 -17.98 8.86
C TYR A 101 16.39 -17.48 8.10
N LYS A 102 16.32 -17.46 6.77
CA LYS A 102 17.42 -16.97 5.91
C LYS A 102 17.72 -15.49 6.20
N GLN A 103 16.71 -14.63 6.24
CA GLN A 103 16.88 -13.20 6.53
C GLN A 103 17.44 -12.95 7.94
N ILE A 104 17.00 -13.72 8.94
CA ILE A 104 17.53 -13.65 10.31
C ILE A 104 19.02 -13.99 10.32
N LYS A 105 19.40 -15.08 9.66
CA LYS A 105 20.81 -15.50 9.57
C LYS A 105 21.68 -14.49 8.80
N GLU A 106 21.17 -13.94 7.68
CA GLU A 106 21.84 -12.89 6.91
C GLU A 106 22.03 -11.59 7.71
N ALA A 107 21.10 -11.29 8.60
CA ALA A 107 21.23 -10.18 9.54
C ALA A 107 22.24 -10.42 10.68
N GLY A 108 22.79 -11.64 10.79
CA GLY A 108 23.67 -12.08 11.87
C GLY A 108 22.93 -12.40 13.17
N ALA A 109 21.60 -12.52 13.12
CA ALA A 109 20.76 -12.81 14.27
C ALA A 109 20.47 -14.31 14.41
N THR A 110 20.03 -14.71 15.61
CA THR A 110 19.63 -16.07 15.96
C THR A 110 18.23 -16.05 16.59
N ILE A 111 17.45 -17.10 16.31
CA ILE A 111 16.14 -17.28 16.94
C ILE A 111 16.33 -17.76 18.38
N ALA A 112 15.57 -17.17 19.30
CA ALA A 112 15.62 -17.59 20.70
C ALA A 112 15.09 -19.02 20.88
N LYS A 113 15.65 -19.74 21.82
CA LYS A 113 15.31 -21.16 22.05
C LYS A 113 13.83 -21.29 22.48
N GLY A 114 13.12 -22.15 21.76
CA GLY A 114 11.71 -22.43 22.06
C GLY A 114 10.70 -21.57 21.29
N GLU A 115 11.16 -20.54 20.60
CA GLU A 115 10.30 -19.66 19.80
C GLU A 115 9.64 -20.39 18.62
N LYS A 116 8.34 -20.11 18.43
CA LYS A 116 7.53 -20.75 17.39
C LYS A 116 7.34 -19.80 16.21
N ALA A 117 7.61 -20.31 15.04
CA ALA A 117 7.37 -19.58 13.80
C ALA A 117 5.89 -19.32 13.55
N MET A 118 5.60 -18.18 12.93
CA MET A 118 4.30 -17.87 12.36
C MET A 118 4.28 -18.31 10.89
N PRO A 119 3.34 -19.18 10.47
CA PRO A 119 3.20 -19.52 9.06
C PRO A 119 2.54 -18.38 8.30
N VAL A 120 3.00 -18.16 7.07
CA VAL A 120 2.41 -17.24 6.10
C VAL A 120 2.17 -17.96 4.78
N ILE A 121 1.20 -17.49 3.99
CA ILE A 121 0.82 -18.08 2.71
C ILE A 121 1.08 -17.10 1.56
N TYR A 122 1.37 -17.66 0.39
CA TYR A 122 1.47 -16.88 -0.85
C TYR A 122 1.03 -17.74 -2.03
N TRP A 123 0.61 -17.07 -3.10
CA TRP A 123 0.31 -17.74 -4.35
C TRP A 123 1.57 -17.81 -5.19
N ASN A 124 1.88 -19.00 -5.65
CA ASN A 124 2.92 -19.27 -6.63
C ASN A 124 2.29 -19.89 -7.88
N VAL A 125 3.00 -19.83 -8.97
CA VAL A 125 2.59 -20.47 -10.22
C VAL A 125 3.50 -21.66 -10.45
N THR A 126 2.93 -22.81 -10.81
CA THR A 126 3.68 -23.98 -11.22
C THR A 126 3.36 -24.28 -12.67
N HIS A 127 4.40 -24.49 -13.45
CA HIS A 127 4.33 -24.86 -14.85
C HIS A 127 4.45 -26.39 -14.99
N LYS A 128 3.55 -27.01 -15.77
CA LYS A 128 3.61 -28.45 -16.10
C LYS A 128 3.51 -28.63 -17.60
N ASP A 129 4.39 -29.47 -18.17
CA ASP A 129 4.35 -29.84 -19.58
C ASP A 129 3.15 -30.74 -19.91
N GLU A 130 3.05 -31.16 -21.18
CA GLU A 130 1.97 -32.05 -21.66
C GLU A 130 2.00 -33.43 -20.97
N ASN A 131 3.16 -33.87 -20.46
CA ASN A 131 3.34 -35.12 -19.72
C ASN A 131 3.08 -34.95 -18.20
N GLY A 132 2.73 -33.74 -17.75
CA GLY A 132 2.51 -33.43 -16.34
C GLY A 132 3.80 -33.22 -15.54
N GLN A 133 4.97 -33.19 -16.20
CA GLN A 133 6.25 -32.91 -15.53
C GLN A 133 6.38 -31.44 -15.23
N LYS A 134 7.01 -31.13 -14.09
CA LYS A 134 7.22 -29.74 -13.65
C LYS A 134 8.29 -29.10 -14.54
N VAL A 135 7.96 -27.94 -15.07
CA VAL A 135 8.87 -27.03 -15.79
C VAL A 135 9.30 -25.93 -14.81
N SER A 136 10.59 -25.63 -14.72
CA SER A 136 11.06 -24.52 -13.88
C SER A 136 10.66 -23.17 -14.49
N ASP A 137 10.59 -22.13 -13.65
CA ASP A 137 10.21 -20.79 -14.09
C ASP A 137 11.22 -20.26 -15.13
N GLU A 138 12.54 -20.52 -14.94
CA GLU A 138 13.58 -20.16 -15.90
C GLU A 138 13.43 -20.93 -17.23
N ALA A 139 13.09 -22.21 -17.18
CA ALA A 139 12.85 -23.00 -18.38
C ALA A 139 11.61 -22.53 -19.12
N TYR A 140 10.54 -22.17 -18.39
CA TYR A 140 9.31 -21.64 -18.96
C TYR A 140 9.54 -20.25 -19.61
N GLU A 141 10.29 -19.37 -18.95
CA GLU A 141 10.64 -18.04 -19.50
C GLU A 141 11.53 -18.15 -20.74
N ALA A 142 12.38 -19.17 -20.83
CA ALA A 142 13.22 -19.44 -21.99
C ALA A 142 12.49 -20.06 -23.18
N MET A 143 11.26 -20.55 -23.00
CA MET A 143 10.45 -21.18 -24.03
C MET A 143 9.90 -20.14 -25.01
N THR A 144 9.76 -20.57 -26.27
CA THR A 144 8.98 -19.82 -27.25
C THR A 144 7.50 -19.77 -26.85
N LYS A 145 6.76 -18.78 -27.34
CA LYS A 145 5.31 -18.66 -27.07
C LYS A 145 4.55 -19.94 -27.42
N ALA A 146 4.90 -20.60 -28.52
CA ALA A 146 4.28 -21.85 -28.94
C ALA A 146 4.56 -23.03 -27.99
N GLU A 147 5.70 -23.04 -27.33
CA GLU A 147 6.04 -24.03 -26.29
C GLU A 147 5.37 -23.69 -24.95
N GLN A 148 5.31 -22.40 -24.58
CA GLN A 148 4.60 -21.95 -23.37
C GLN A 148 3.10 -22.27 -23.43
N GLU A 149 2.47 -22.20 -24.62
CA GLU A 149 1.07 -22.57 -24.81
C GLU A 149 0.76 -24.05 -24.51
N LYS A 150 1.75 -24.91 -24.64
CA LYS A 150 1.64 -26.34 -24.30
C LYS A 150 1.84 -26.61 -22.80
N VAL A 151 2.33 -25.63 -22.07
CA VAL A 151 2.62 -25.75 -20.64
C VAL A 151 1.40 -25.29 -19.85
N LYS A 152 0.88 -26.17 -18.99
CA LYS A 152 -0.23 -25.86 -18.10
C LYS A 152 0.27 -25.06 -16.90
N THR A 153 -0.14 -23.81 -16.81
CA THR A 153 0.15 -22.92 -15.68
C THR A 153 -0.91 -23.08 -14.59
N ILE A 154 -0.48 -23.52 -13.40
CA ILE A 154 -1.39 -23.85 -12.28
C ILE A 154 -1.01 -22.96 -11.08
N PRO A 155 -1.93 -22.11 -10.57
CA PRO A 155 -1.70 -21.41 -9.32
C PRO A 155 -1.73 -22.39 -8.14
N ILE A 156 -0.69 -22.35 -7.31
CA ILE A 156 -0.55 -23.20 -6.12
C ILE A 156 -0.37 -22.31 -4.90
N MET A 157 -1.14 -22.58 -3.85
CA MET A 157 -0.95 -21.93 -2.56
C MET A 157 0.24 -22.58 -1.86
N MET A 158 1.24 -21.77 -1.56
CA MET A 158 2.44 -22.13 -0.85
C MET A 158 2.46 -21.51 0.54
N GLY A 159 3.24 -22.10 1.45
CA GLY A 159 3.45 -21.52 2.78
C GLY A 159 4.92 -21.54 3.16
N TYR A 160 5.31 -20.59 4.00
CA TYR A 160 6.63 -20.56 4.63
C TYR A 160 6.53 -20.02 6.06
N TYR A 161 7.61 -20.09 6.81
CA TYR A 161 7.65 -19.63 8.20
C TYR A 161 8.40 -18.32 8.34
N VAL A 162 7.90 -17.47 9.25
CA VAL A 162 8.52 -16.22 9.67
C VAL A 162 8.52 -16.10 11.19
N TRP A 163 9.43 -15.31 11.70
CA TRP A 163 9.56 -14.96 13.11
C TRP A 163 9.52 -13.44 13.26
N ASN A 164 8.87 -12.95 14.31
CA ASN A 164 8.98 -11.56 14.70
C ASN A 164 10.41 -11.26 15.14
N LEU A 165 10.91 -10.05 14.94
CA LEU A 165 12.28 -9.69 15.35
C LEU A 165 12.51 -9.87 16.86
N GLN A 166 11.48 -9.71 17.70
CA GLN A 166 11.58 -9.94 19.15
C GLN A 166 11.65 -11.42 19.55
N GLN A 167 11.41 -12.34 18.61
CA GLN A 167 11.70 -13.76 18.79
C GLN A 167 13.17 -14.11 18.49
N THR A 168 14.00 -13.10 18.26
CA THR A 168 15.42 -13.23 17.92
C THR A 168 16.25 -12.31 18.79
N ASN A 169 17.56 -12.47 18.77
CA ASN A 169 18.49 -11.52 19.40
C ASN A 169 18.78 -10.26 18.55
N PHE A 170 17.96 -10.00 17.50
CA PHE A 170 18.12 -8.81 16.66
C PHE A 170 18.08 -7.50 17.45
N PRO A 171 17.16 -7.30 18.42
CA PRO A 171 17.14 -6.10 19.25
C PRO A 171 18.46 -5.84 19.97
N GLU A 172 19.13 -6.90 20.40
CA GLU A 172 20.39 -6.85 21.16
C GLU A 172 21.59 -6.54 20.26
N ILE A 173 21.66 -7.20 19.09
CA ILE A 173 22.82 -7.05 18.19
C ILE A 173 22.71 -5.84 17.26
N LYS A 174 21.51 -5.29 17.08
CA LYS A 174 21.22 -4.14 16.20
C LYS A 174 20.29 -3.13 16.89
N PRO A 175 20.63 -2.64 18.09
CA PRO A 175 19.74 -1.82 18.92
C PRO A 175 19.31 -0.52 18.24
N GLU A 176 20.19 0.15 17.50
CA GLU A 176 19.85 1.40 16.79
C GLU A 176 18.85 1.17 15.66
N GLN A 177 18.99 0.05 14.92
CA GLN A 177 18.04 -0.28 13.85
C GLN A 177 16.69 -0.68 14.44
N TYR A 178 16.70 -1.41 15.55
CA TYR A 178 15.49 -1.81 16.24
C TYR A 178 14.76 -0.59 16.83
N ALA A 179 15.45 0.35 17.46
CA ALA A 179 14.87 1.60 17.96
C ALA A 179 14.20 2.42 16.86
N LYS A 180 14.80 2.52 15.66
CA LYS A 180 14.16 3.17 14.50
C LYS A 180 12.88 2.47 14.06
N LEU A 181 12.82 1.16 14.18
CA LEU A 181 11.57 0.41 13.89
C LEU A 181 10.52 0.66 14.97
N GLN A 182 10.90 0.70 16.25
CA GLN A 182 9.99 1.05 17.33
C GLN A 182 9.38 2.45 17.13
N ASP A 183 10.20 3.46 16.80
CA ASP A 183 9.71 4.81 16.50
C ASP A 183 8.75 4.82 15.29
N LYS A 184 9.08 4.06 14.24
CA LYS A 184 8.25 3.96 13.03
C LYS A 184 6.87 3.38 13.32
N PHE A 185 6.78 2.38 14.19
CA PHE A 185 5.56 1.64 14.48
C PHE A 185 4.88 2.04 15.79
N LYS A 186 5.40 3.06 16.47
CA LYS A 186 4.77 3.61 17.66
C LYS A 186 3.43 4.24 17.30
N ALA A 187 2.36 3.81 17.96
CA ALA A 187 1.03 4.36 17.73
C ALA A 187 1.01 5.86 18.05
N PRO A 188 0.53 6.71 17.13
CA PRO A 188 0.41 8.13 17.40
C PRO A 188 -0.70 8.37 18.42
N HIS A 189 -0.40 9.17 19.44
CA HIS A 189 -1.43 9.67 20.34
C HIS A 189 -1.93 11.01 19.79
N ILE A 190 -3.06 10.99 19.09
CA ILE A 190 -3.66 12.17 18.46
C ILE A 190 -5.06 12.34 19.03
N GLU A 191 -5.29 13.44 19.74
CA GLU A 191 -6.57 13.76 20.36
C GLU A 191 -7.08 15.13 19.91
N ASP A 192 -8.39 15.33 19.99
CA ASP A 192 -9.05 16.62 19.80
C ASP A 192 -9.10 17.43 21.11
N ALA A 193 -9.67 18.61 21.06
CA ALA A 193 -9.82 19.51 22.22
C ALA A 193 -10.64 18.91 23.38
N THR A 194 -11.35 17.81 23.14
CA THR A 194 -12.15 17.11 24.18
C THR A 194 -11.41 15.93 24.79
N GLY A 195 -10.19 15.63 24.33
CA GLY A 195 -9.38 14.47 24.73
C GLY A 195 -9.73 13.18 24.00
N MET A 196 -10.66 13.20 23.04
CA MET A 196 -11.03 12.04 22.24
C MET A 196 -10.01 11.80 21.12
N TYR A 197 -9.70 10.53 20.81
CA TYR A 197 -8.95 10.20 19.60
C TYR A 197 -9.54 10.90 18.37
N THR A 198 -8.68 11.37 17.46
CA THR A 198 -9.11 11.99 16.22
C THR A 198 -8.29 11.54 15.02
N SER A 199 -8.94 11.40 13.87
CA SER A 199 -8.32 11.13 12.58
C SER A 199 -8.72 12.22 11.58
N LYS A 200 -7.75 13.04 11.21
CA LYS A 200 -7.98 14.14 10.24
C LYS A 200 -8.40 13.62 8.87
N GLU A 201 -7.93 12.45 8.50
CA GLU A 201 -8.23 11.79 7.23
C GLU A 201 -9.70 11.38 7.15
N PHE A 202 -10.22 10.75 8.21
CA PHE A 202 -11.63 10.39 8.32
C PHE A 202 -12.52 11.64 8.42
N ASP A 203 -12.12 12.61 9.24
CA ASP A 203 -12.87 13.87 9.38
C ASP A 203 -12.99 14.58 8.04
N GLN A 204 -11.87 14.73 7.30
CA GLN A 204 -11.88 15.34 5.97
C GLN A 204 -12.74 14.55 4.98
N MET A 205 -12.67 13.20 5.01
CA MET A 205 -13.48 12.35 4.14
C MET A 205 -14.97 12.49 4.41
N ILE A 206 -15.37 12.65 5.69
CA ILE A 206 -16.76 12.86 6.11
C ILE A 206 -17.20 14.26 5.70
N ASP A 207 -16.43 15.29 6.01
CA ASP A 207 -16.77 16.69 5.72
C ASP A 207 -16.92 16.95 4.21
N LYS A 208 -16.05 16.37 3.40
CA LYS A 208 -16.10 16.47 1.94
C LYS A 208 -17.05 15.48 1.28
N GLN A 209 -17.67 14.58 2.05
CA GLN A 209 -18.46 13.45 1.53
C GLN A 209 -17.67 12.66 0.47
N ALA A 210 -16.37 12.44 0.73
CA ALA A 210 -15.44 11.81 -0.20
C ALA A 210 -15.46 10.27 -0.16
N TRP A 211 -16.37 9.67 0.59
CA TRP A 211 -16.66 8.24 0.56
C TRP A 211 -17.59 7.89 -0.61
N VAL A 212 -17.71 6.61 -0.93
CA VAL A 212 -18.51 6.08 -2.06
C VAL A 212 -20.02 6.22 -1.90
N CYS A 213 -20.48 6.53 -0.69
CA CYS A 213 -21.86 6.85 -0.36
C CYS A 213 -21.90 7.93 0.71
N LYS A 214 -23.05 8.55 0.90
CA LYS A 214 -23.23 9.63 1.87
C LYS A 214 -23.05 9.12 3.31
N ILE A 215 -22.33 9.88 4.14
CA ILE A 215 -22.18 9.66 5.58
C ILE A 215 -22.93 10.77 6.31
N ASN A 216 -23.92 10.40 7.10
CA ASN A 216 -24.75 11.32 7.88
C ASN A 216 -24.41 11.17 9.37
N ASN A 217 -23.91 12.26 10.00
CA ASN A 217 -23.79 12.34 11.45
C ASN A 217 -25.11 12.89 12.02
N VAL A 218 -25.86 12.05 12.77
CA VAL A 218 -27.21 12.37 13.25
C VAL A 218 -27.29 12.21 14.76
N GLU A 219 -27.75 13.24 15.45
CA GLU A 219 -27.89 13.21 16.91
C GLU A 219 -28.99 12.19 17.32
N GLY A 220 -28.67 11.32 18.28
CA GLY A 220 -29.59 10.30 18.80
C GLY A 220 -29.81 9.09 17.90
N ALA A 221 -29.12 9.00 16.75
CA ALA A 221 -29.21 7.83 15.88
C ALA A 221 -28.37 6.65 16.40
N GLY A 222 -28.66 5.43 15.93
CA GLY A 222 -27.73 4.32 15.94
C GLY A 222 -26.79 4.38 14.73
N ALA A 223 -25.69 3.61 14.76
CA ALA A 223 -24.84 3.42 13.58
C ALA A 223 -25.45 2.33 12.69
N TYR A 224 -25.61 2.60 11.41
CA TYR A 224 -26.04 1.63 10.40
C TYR A 224 -25.76 2.09 8.97
N TYR A 225 -25.54 1.13 8.08
CA TYR A 225 -25.59 1.34 6.63
C TYR A 225 -26.96 0.94 6.08
N SER A 226 -27.57 1.77 5.25
CA SER A 226 -28.82 1.48 4.53
C SER A 226 -28.54 1.09 3.07
N PRO A 227 -28.60 -0.19 2.68
CA PRO A 227 -28.40 -0.60 1.29
C PRO A 227 -29.41 0.02 0.31
N THR A 228 -30.65 0.22 0.76
CA THR A 228 -31.74 0.79 -0.06
C THR A 228 -31.51 2.24 -0.41
N LYS A 229 -31.02 3.04 0.57
CA LYS A 229 -30.71 4.47 0.37
C LYS A 229 -29.28 4.69 -0.09
N ASP A 230 -28.44 3.69 0.09
CA ASP A 230 -26.99 3.76 -0.08
C ASP A 230 -26.37 4.91 0.74
N GLU A 231 -26.71 4.94 2.02
CA GLU A 231 -26.26 5.95 2.97
C GLU A 231 -25.83 5.30 4.28
N ILE A 232 -24.77 5.85 4.88
CA ILE A 232 -24.33 5.53 6.23
C ILE A 232 -24.92 6.57 7.18
N THR A 233 -25.44 6.12 8.32
CA THR A 233 -25.84 6.97 9.44
C THR A 233 -25.04 6.57 10.66
N VAL A 234 -24.44 7.55 11.36
CA VAL A 234 -23.72 7.34 12.62
C VAL A 234 -24.10 8.46 13.62
N PRO A 235 -24.06 8.17 14.93
CA PRO A 235 -24.22 9.22 15.95
C PRO A 235 -23.14 10.30 15.80
N MET A 236 -23.41 11.48 16.30
CA MET A 236 -22.38 12.53 16.36
C MET A 236 -21.24 12.10 17.29
N LYS A 237 -19.99 12.43 16.95
CA LYS A 237 -18.79 12.07 17.73
C LYS A 237 -18.92 12.39 19.22
N LYS A 238 -19.49 13.55 19.59
CA LYS A 238 -19.72 13.96 20.98
C LYS A 238 -20.54 12.95 21.81
N GLN A 239 -21.39 12.13 21.16
CA GLN A 239 -22.26 11.16 21.84
C GLN A 239 -21.50 9.88 22.23
N PHE A 240 -20.32 9.66 21.65
CA PHE A 240 -19.44 8.56 22.06
C PHE A 240 -18.65 8.88 23.33
N LYS A 241 -18.58 10.15 23.75
CA LYS A 241 -17.92 10.54 24.99
C LYS A 241 -18.78 10.15 26.19
N VAL A 242 -18.59 8.94 26.69
CA VAL A 242 -19.37 8.35 27.79
C VAL A 242 -18.55 8.12 29.07
N HIS A 243 -17.23 8.33 29.00
CA HIS A 243 -16.30 8.17 30.12
C HIS A 243 -15.70 9.49 30.56
N ASP A 244 -15.05 9.48 31.74
CA ASP A 244 -14.49 10.69 32.38
C ASP A 244 -12.96 10.66 32.52
N THR A 245 -12.32 9.47 32.49
CA THR A 245 -10.86 9.39 32.57
C THR A 245 -10.22 9.69 31.21
N PRO A 246 -9.05 10.35 31.18
CA PRO A 246 -8.40 10.70 29.91
C PRO A 246 -8.18 9.51 28.98
N GLU A 247 -7.78 8.36 29.52
CA GLU A 247 -7.51 7.14 28.76
C GLU A 247 -8.79 6.55 28.13
N GLU A 248 -9.90 6.59 28.86
CA GLU A 248 -11.20 6.08 28.38
C GLU A 248 -11.83 7.08 27.40
N VAL A 249 -11.75 8.39 27.68
CA VAL A 249 -12.19 9.44 26.75
C VAL A 249 -11.46 9.33 25.41
N PHE A 250 -10.16 9.04 25.44
CA PHE A 250 -9.40 8.80 24.21
C PHE A 250 -9.95 7.59 23.44
N LYS A 251 -10.28 6.50 24.12
CA LYS A 251 -10.91 5.31 23.53
C LYS A 251 -12.31 5.57 23.02
N ASP A 252 -13.08 6.43 23.66
CA ASP A 252 -14.41 6.87 23.16
C ASP A 252 -14.29 7.45 21.75
N GLY A 253 -13.23 8.22 21.48
CA GLY A 253 -12.94 8.72 20.15
C GLY A 253 -12.61 7.61 19.15
N MET A 254 -11.88 6.58 19.56
CA MET A 254 -11.60 5.42 18.71
C MET A 254 -12.89 4.68 18.33
N GLU A 255 -13.83 4.55 19.26
CA GLU A 255 -15.11 3.88 19.02
C GLU A 255 -15.95 4.57 17.95
N TYR A 256 -15.93 5.91 17.90
CA TYR A 256 -16.58 6.67 16.83
C TYR A 256 -16.05 6.29 15.44
N TYR A 257 -14.73 6.30 15.23
CA TYR A 257 -14.13 5.96 13.93
C TYR A 257 -14.25 4.48 13.62
N SER A 258 -14.22 3.64 14.64
CA SER A 258 -14.44 2.21 14.54
C SER A 258 -15.85 1.89 14.02
N SER A 259 -16.87 2.59 14.56
CA SER A 259 -18.26 2.45 14.10
C SER A 259 -18.40 2.91 12.64
N ILE A 260 -17.78 4.03 12.26
CA ILE A 260 -17.80 4.50 10.87
C ILE A 260 -17.14 3.47 9.94
N ALA A 261 -15.96 2.96 10.29
CA ALA A 261 -15.25 1.96 9.48
C ALA A 261 -16.07 0.67 9.31
N HIS A 262 -16.83 0.26 10.33
CA HIS A 262 -17.74 -0.87 10.26
C HIS A 262 -18.86 -0.64 9.24
N GLU A 263 -19.54 0.50 9.29
CA GLU A 263 -20.61 0.84 8.34
C GLU A 263 -20.05 1.07 6.92
N MET A 264 -18.86 1.63 6.82
CA MET A 264 -18.15 1.72 5.55
C MET A 264 -17.88 0.31 4.97
N ALA A 265 -17.49 -0.65 5.80
CA ALA A 265 -17.28 -2.03 5.36
C ALA A 265 -18.56 -2.62 4.77
N HIS A 266 -19.70 -2.50 5.43
CA HIS A 266 -21.00 -2.90 4.87
C HIS A 266 -21.29 -2.22 3.54
N SER A 267 -21.08 -0.90 3.46
CA SER A 267 -21.33 -0.15 2.23
C SER A 267 -20.50 -0.65 1.04
N THR A 268 -19.31 -1.23 1.28
CA THR A 268 -18.52 -1.86 0.20
C THR A 268 -19.17 -3.10 -0.38
N GLY A 269 -20.09 -3.76 0.35
CA GLY A 269 -20.64 -5.08 -0.01
C GLY A 269 -21.66 -5.07 -1.13
N VAL A 270 -22.34 -3.96 -1.39
CA VAL A 270 -23.41 -3.90 -2.38
C VAL A 270 -22.96 -4.30 -3.80
N GLU A 271 -23.91 -4.77 -4.63
CA GLU A 271 -23.66 -5.32 -5.97
C GLU A 271 -22.83 -4.37 -6.87
N LYS A 272 -23.08 -3.07 -6.79
CA LYS A 272 -22.36 -2.06 -7.59
C LYS A 272 -20.92 -1.79 -7.15
N ARG A 273 -20.46 -2.39 -6.04
CA ARG A 273 -19.09 -2.29 -5.49
C ARG A 273 -18.43 -3.66 -5.48
N LEU A 274 -18.31 -4.30 -4.33
CA LEU A 274 -17.64 -5.61 -4.23
C LEU A 274 -18.57 -6.80 -4.47
N GLY A 275 -19.90 -6.59 -4.50
CA GLY A 275 -20.90 -7.59 -4.84
C GLY A 275 -20.90 -8.78 -3.90
N ARG A 276 -20.74 -8.56 -2.59
CA ARG A 276 -20.88 -9.61 -1.58
C ARG A 276 -22.35 -10.03 -1.45
N ASP A 277 -22.58 -11.29 -1.02
CA ASP A 277 -23.91 -11.77 -0.71
C ASP A 277 -24.39 -11.16 0.62
N MET A 278 -25.12 -10.06 0.51
CA MET A 278 -25.70 -9.34 1.66
C MET A 278 -27.18 -9.74 1.89
N GLU A 279 -27.71 -10.71 1.13
CA GLU A 279 -29.09 -11.18 1.23
C GLU A 279 -29.27 -12.15 2.42
N GLY A 280 -29.08 -11.68 3.63
CA GLY A 280 -29.32 -12.42 4.86
C GLY A 280 -30.28 -11.66 5.77
N HIS A 281 -31.18 -12.36 6.46
CA HIS A 281 -31.93 -11.79 7.56
C HIS A 281 -31.14 -11.93 8.85
N PHE A 282 -31.37 -11.00 9.76
CA PHE A 282 -30.83 -11.06 11.12
C PHE A 282 -30.98 -12.48 11.74
N GLY A 283 -29.85 -13.14 12.01
CA GLY A 283 -29.78 -14.50 12.52
C GLY A 283 -29.36 -15.56 11.50
N ASP A 284 -29.30 -15.25 10.21
CA ASP A 284 -28.86 -16.18 9.18
C ASP A 284 -27.32 -16.32 9.12
N LYS A 285 -26.85 -17.48 8.64
CA LYS A 285 -25.40 -17.74 8.46
C LYS A 285 -24.74 -16.76 7.49
N LYS A 286 -25.46 -16.30 6.46
CA LYS A 286 -24.98 -15.32 5.49
C LYS A 286 -24.80 -13.96 6.14
N TYR A 287 -25.77 -13.52 6.92
CA TYR A 287 -25.69 -12.28 7.69
C TYR A 287 -24.54 -12.36 8.72
N ALA A 288 -24.38 -13.50 9.43
CA ALA A 288 -23.26 -13.68 10.34
C ALA A 288 -21.89 -13.57 9.65
N LYS A 289 -21.75 -14.08 8.40
CA LYS A 289 -20.51 -13.90 7.63
C LYS A 289 -20.25 -12.43 7.30
N GLU A 290 -21.28 -11.69 6.86
CA GLU A 290 -21.14 -10.28 6.51
C GLU A 290 -20.75 -9.43 7.73
N GLU A 291 -21.36 -9.70 8.90
CA GLU A 291 -20.96 -9.05 10.15
C GLU A 291 -19.49 -9.34 10.50
N LEU A 292 -19.04 -10.57 10.33
CA LEU A 292 -17.63 -10.92 10.55
C LEU A 292 -16.70 -10.17 9.58
N VAL A 293 -17.12 -10.04 8.33
CA VAL A 293 -16.36 -9.26 7.33
C VAL A 293 -16.29 -7.80 7.75
N ALA A 294 -17.39 -7.20 8.18
CA ALA A 294 -17.43 -5.80 8.60
C ALA A 294 -16.59 -5.56 9.86
N GLU A 295 -16.71 -6.44 10.87
CA GLU A 295 -15.90 -6.39 12.09
C GLU A 295 -14.40 -6.45 11.81
N LEU A 296 -13.96 -7.45 11.02
CA LEU A 296 -12.54 -7.62 10.72
C LEU A 296 -12.00 -6.53 9.79
N THR A 297 -12.83 -6.00 8.89
CA THR A 297 -12.47 -4.85 8.05
C THR A 297 -12.22 -3.61 8.91
N ALA A 298 -13.13 -3.30 9.83
CA ALA A 298 -12.97 -2.18 10.74
C ALA A 298 -11.74 -2.35 11.67
N ALA A 299 -11.48 -3.58 12.13
CA ALA A 299 -10.29 -3.88 12.92
C ALA A 299 -8.99 -3.67 12.14
N MET A 300 -8.95 -4.11 10.87
CA MET A 300 -7.77 -3.96 10.00
C MET A 300 -7.50 -2.48 9.64
N VAL A 301 -8.56 -1.74 9.32
CA VAL A 301 -8.47 -0.29 9.08
C VAL A 301 -8.04 0.42 10.37
N GLY A 302 -8.66 0.09 11.50
CA GLY A 302 -8.35 0.68 12.80
C GLY A 302 -6.90 0.51 13.19
N ASN A 303 -6.38 -0.72 13.15
CA ASN A 303 -4.97 -0.95 13.49
C ASN A 303 -4.00 -0.23 12.54
N THR A 304 -4.37 -0.08 11.26
CA THR A 304 -3.57 0.69 10.29
C THR A 304 -3.56 2.18 10.62
N MET A 305 -4.67 2.71 11.13
CA MET A 305 -4.87 4.12 11.48
C MET A 305 -4.50 4.48 12.91
N GLY A 306 -4.24 3.49 13.76
CA GLY A 306 -3.91 3.67 15.18
C GLY A 306 -5.12 3.74 16.10
N PHE A 307 -6.29 3.23 15.69
CA PHE A 307 -7.43 3.03 16.59
C PHE A 307 -7.82 1.55 16.71
N ASP A 308 -8.37 1.16 17.85
CA ASP A 308 -8.76 -0.22 18.11
C ASP A 308 -10.25 -0.44 17.77
N LYS A 309 -10.58 -1.65 17.38
CA LYS A 309 -11.94 -2.10 17.10
C LYS A 309 -12.37 -3.17 18.08
N ARG A 310 -13.37 -2.86 18.89
CA ARG A 310 -14.07 -3.84 19.74
C ARG A 310 -15.25 -4.46 18.98
N ILE A 311 -15.67 -5.65 19.37
CA ILE A 311 -16.92 -6.22 18.84
C ILE A 311 -18.09 -5.40 19.39
N LEU A 312 -18.96 -4.94 18.50
CA LEU A 312 -20.21 -4.31 18.92
C LEU A 312 -21.09 -5.32 19.66
N ASP A 313 -21.78 -4.90 20.72
CA ASP A 313 -22.67 -5.74 21.53
C ASP A 313 -23.70 -6.51 20.68
N ASN A 314 -24.18 -5.86 19.62
CA ASN A 314 -25.09 -6.48 18.67
C ASN A 314 -24.49 -7.68 17.92
N ASN A 315 -23.17 -7.76 17.76
CA ASN A 315 -22.47 -8.81 17.04
C ASN A 315 -21.96 -9.94 17.95
N ALA A 316 -21.90 -9.71 19.25
CA ALA A 316 -21.51 -10.71 20.25
C ALA A 316 -22.29 -12.03 20.12
N LYS A 317 -23.56 -11.97 19.72
CA LYS A 317 -24.43 -13.14 19.50
C LYS A 317 -23.99 -14.06 18.34
N TYR A 318 -23.20 -13.54 17.38
CA TYR A 318 -22.72 -14.34 16.25
C TYR A 318 -21.42 -15.09 16.53
N VAL A 319 -20.74 -14.74 17.60
CA VAL A 319 -19.42 -15.28 17.95
C VAL A 319 -19.40 -16.80 18.05
N ASP A 320 -20.39 -17.38 18.70
CA ASP A 320 -20.47 -18.84 18.81
C ASP A 320 -20.67 -19.50 17.43
N SER A 321 -21.45 -18.88 16.56
CA SER A 321 -21.64 -19.35 15.18
C SER A 321 -20.34 -19.23 14.35
N TRP A 322 -19.59 -18.15 14.52
CA TRP A 322 -18.30 -17.96 13.86
C TRP A 322 -17.27 -18.99 14.34
N MET A 323 -17.15 -19.18 15.65
CA MET A 323 -16.24 -20.18 16.23
C MET A 323 -16.58 -21.59 15.78
N ASP A 324 -17.86 -21.95 15.77
CA ASP A 324 -18.33 -23.25 15.30
C ASP A 324 -18.01 -23.51 13.84
N THR A 325 -18.20 -22.50 12.99
CA THR A 325 -17.88 -22.59 11.57
C THR A 325 -16.38 -22.73 11.35
N LEU A 326 -15.56 -21.93 12.03
CA LEU A 326 -14.10 -21.98 11.94
C LEU A 326 -13.52 -23.33 12.44
N LYS A 327 -14.10 -23.91 13.50
CA LYS A 327 -13.68 -25.22 14.03
C LYS A 327 -14.04 -26.36 13.07
N LYS A 328 -15.18 -26.29 12.38
CA LYS A 328 -15.66 -27.32 11.44
C LYS A 328 -15.03 -27.20 10.06
N GLU A 329 -14.85 -25.97 9.59
CA GLU A 329 -14.35 -25.64 8.25
C GLU A 329 -13.29 -24.52 8.33
N PRO A 330 -12.02 -24.85 8.66
CA PRO A 330 -10.95 -23.84 8.78
C PRO A 330 -10.74 -22.98 7.54
N ARG A 331 -11.02 -23.51 6.34
CA ARG A 331 -10.91 -22.77 5.07
C ARG A 331 -11.92 -21.62 4.94
N PHE A 332 -12.97 -21.61 5.75
CA PHE A 332 -13.92 -20.49 5.84
C PHE A 332 -13.21 -19.15 6.07
N ILE A 333 -12.12 -19.15 6.85
CA ILE A 333 -11.33 -17.95 7.11
C ILE A 333 -10.73 -17.32 5.85
N LEU A 334 -10.36 -18.12 4.84
CA LEU A 334 -9.84 -17.60 3.58
C LEU A 334 -10.91 -16.81 2.82
N SER A 335 -12.14 -17.32 2.81
CA SER A 335 -13.27 -16.64 2.18
C SER A 335 -13.56 -15.31 2.87
N VAL A 336 -13.63 -15.30 4.19
CA VAL A 336 -13.85 -14.08 4.99
C VAL A 336 -12.72 -13.07 4.74
N MET A 337 -11.47 -13.50 4.87
CA MET A 337 -10.32 -12.60 4.71
C MET A 337 -10.15 -12.08 3.27
N THR A 338 -10.61 -12.82 2.27
CA THR A 338 -10.65 -12.29 0.89
C THR A 338 -11.58 -11.07 0.79
N ASP A 339 -12.74 -11.15 1.41
CA ASP A 339 -13.72 -10.06 1.43
C ASP A 339 -13.22 -8.89 2.32
N VAL A 340 -12.62 -9.19 3.47
CA VAL A 340 -11.99 -8.22 4.37
C VAL A 340 -10.89 -7.42 3.66
N ASN A 341 -9.98 -8.10 2.96
CA ASN A 341 -8.90 -7.44 2.25
C ASN A 341 -9.38 -6.48 1.15
N LYS A 342 -10.41 -6.87 0.41
CA LYS A 342 -11.01 -5.99 -0.61
C LYS A 342 -11.70 -4.79 0.01
N ALA A 343 -12.45 -4.99 1.08
CA ALA A 343 -13.16 -3.93 1.78
C ALA A 343 -12.20 -2.94 2.46
N SER A 344 -11.21 -3.44 3.21
CA SER A 344 -10.22 -2.61 3.88
C SER A 344 -9.35 -1.84 2.89
N LYS A 345 -8.93 -2.48 1.77
CA LYS A 345 -8.22 -1.77 0.70
C LYS A 345 -9.04 -0.61 0.16
N MET A 346 -10.32 -0.82 -0.12
CA MET A 346 -11.20 0.22 -0.62
C MET A 346 -11.33 1.40 0.35
N ILE A 347 -11.43 1.14 1.65
CA ILE A 347 -11.46 2.19 2.68
C ILE A 347 -10.11 2.92 2.75
N LEU A 348 -9.01 2.19 2.83
CA LEU A 348 -7.67 2.76 2.94
C LEU A 348 -7.25 3.53 1.68
N ASP A 349 -7.70 3.14 0.48
CA ASP A 349 -7.49 3.91 -0.75
C ASP A 349 -8.13 5.31 -0.66
N HIS A 350 -9.33 5.42 -0.06
CA HIS A 350 -9.98 6.72 0.16
C HIS A 350 -9.30 7.52 1.27
N VAL A 351 -8.86 6.85 2.34
CA VAL A 351 -8.04 7.47 3.40
C VAL A 351 -6.75 8.02 2.80
N ASP A 352 -6.05 7.24 1.99
CA ASP A 352 -4.80 7.65 1.34
C ASP A 352 -5.01 8.83 0.37
N ALA A 353 -6.15 8.88 -0.32
CA ALA A 353 -6.50 10.03 -1.14
C ALA A 353 -6.60 11.32 -0.29
N GLN A 354 -7.22 11.26 0.91
CA GLN A 354 -7.27 12.41 1.81
C GLN A 354 -5.89 12.76 2.37
N ARG A 355 -5.07 11.76 2.72
CA ARG A 355 -3.69 11.96 3.19
C ARG A 355 -2.84 12.68 2.16
N LEU A 356 -2.87 12.23 0.91
CA LEU A 356 -2.12 12.85 -0.20
C LEU A 356 -2.59 14.29 -0.44
N GLU A 357 -3.90 14.56 -0.36
CA GLU A 357 -4.43 15.91 -0.49
C GLU A 357 -3.96 16.84 0.65
N MET A 358 -3.76 16.30 1.85
CA MET A 358 -3.17 17.02 2.99
C MET A 358 -1.64 17.11 2.93
N GLY A 359 -0.99 16.57 1.89
CA GLY A 359 0.47 16.54 1.77
C GLY A 359 1.15 15.48 2.66
N MET A 360 0.40 14.49 3.14
CA MET A 360 0.91 13.37 3.93
C MET A 360 1.26 12.20 3.01
N THR A 361 2.08 11.28 3.49
CA THR A 361 2.40 10.04 2.75
C THR A 361 1.27 9.03 2.85
N ALA A 362 1.06 8.23 1.80
CA ALA A 362 0.10 7.14 1.80
C ALA A 362 0.46 6.07 2.84
N LEU A 363 -0.56 5.43 3.42
CA LEU A 363 -0.42 4.32 4.38
C LEU A 363 -0.16 3.01 3.64
N GLN A 364 -0.83 2.81 2.50
CA GLN A 364 -0.67 1.60 1.71
C GLN A 364 0.58 1.69 0.81
N PRO A 365 1.29 0.58 0.57
CA PRO A 365 2.32 0.54 -0.45
C PRO A 365 1.67 0.75 -1.82
N LYS A 366 2.34 1.46 -2.72
CA LYS A 366 2.02 1.34 -4.13
C LYS A 366 2.15 -0.14 -4.50
N GLU A 367 1.14 -0.73 -5.13
CA GLU A 367 1.21 -2.11 -5.61
C GLU A 367 2.35 -2.21 -6.64
N GLU A 368 3.44 -2.86 -6.25
CA GLU A 368 4.48 -3.27 -7.19
C GLU A 368 3.86 -4.30 -8.15
N THR A 369 3.76 -3.96 -9.41
CA THR A 369 3.29 -4.88 -10.44
C THR A 369 4.19 -6.10 -10.52
N ALA A 370 3.64 -7.25 -10.90
CA ALA A 370 4.35 -8.54 -10.93
C ALA A 370 5.66 -8.55 -11.77
N ASN A 371 5.88 -7.52 -12.60
CA ASN A 371 7.08 -7.36 -13.44
C ASN A 371 8.31 -6.82 -12.68
N GLU A 372 8.16 -6.19 -11.51
CA GLU A 372 9.32 -5.71 -10.74
C GLU A 372 10.03 -6.80 -9.93
N LYS A 373 9.40 -7.96 -9.77
CA LYS A 373 9.97 -9.09 -9.02
C LYS A 373 11.17 -9.78 -9.71
N THR A 374 11.37 -9.54 -11.01
CA THR A 374 12.47 -10.12 -11.81
C THR A 374 13.66 -9.18 -12.05
N ALA A 375 13.56 -7.90 -11.72
CA ALA A 375 14.58 -6.90 -12.03
C ALA A 375 15.74 -6.79 -11.02
N GLU A 376 15.59 -7.27 -9.78
CA GLU A 376 16.64 -7.14 -8.75
C GLU A 376 17.77 -8.19 -8.79
N ALA A 377 17.79 -9.09 -9.78
CA ALA A 377 18.78 -10.17 -9.83
C ALA A 377 19.96 -9.97 -10.79
N LYS A 378 20.06 -8.85 -11.54
CA LYS A 378 21.23 -8.63 -12.43
C LYS A 378 21.64 -7.16 -12.51
N VAL A 379 22.74 -6.83 -11.86
CA VAL A 379 23.53 -5.61 -12.09
C VAL A 379 24.62 -5.90 -13.11
N ALA A 380 24.69 -5.15 -14.22
CA ALA A 380 25.85 -4.66 -14.96
C ALA A 380 25.51 -4.32 -16.42
N PRO A 381 26.32 -3.50 -17.15
CA PRO A 381 26.71 -2.14 -16.92
C PRO A 381 26.26 -1.16 -18.04
N GLU A 382 26.51 0.11 -17.80
CA GLU A 382 26.22 1.34 -18.54
C GLU A 382 26.43 1.33 -20.06
N THR A 383 25.52 2.02 -20.77
CA THR A 383 25.86 2.68 -22.03
C THR A 383 25.20 4.06 -22.06
N LYS A 384 26.03 5.08 -22.21
CA LYS A 384 25.65 6.49 -22.31
C LYS A 384 24.96 6.75 -23.65
N MET A 385 23.88 7.54 -23.63
CA MET A 385 23.46 8.33 -24.79
C MET A 385 22.87 9.67 -24.34
N ASP A 386 23.43 10.74 -24.93
CA ASP A 386 23.04 12.12 -24.76
C ASP A 386 21.65 12.38 -25.33
N ILE A 387 20.79 13.07 -24.58
CA ILE A 387 19.55 13.67 -25.10
C ILE A 387 19.37 15.07 -24.53
N ALA A 388 19.20 16.01 -25.44
CA ALA A 388 18.96 17.44 -25.20
C ALA A 388 17.60 17.68 -24.50
N ALA A 389 17.56 18.75 -23.70
CA ALA A 389 16.37 19.15 -22.94
C ALA A 389 15.29 19.75 -23.86
N GLU A 390 14.05 19.22 -23.74
CA GLU A 390 12.86 19.88 -24.28
C GLU A 390 11.98 20.47 -23.15
N PRO A 391 11.16 21.50 -23.45
CA PRO A 391 10.54 22.35 -22.43
C PRO A 391 9.27 21.76 -21.81
N ILE A 392 9.00 22.11 -20.57
CA ILE A 392 7.88 21.73 -19.72
C ILE A 392 6.53 22.01 -20.41
N ALA A 393 5.73 20.96 -20.63
CA ALA A 393 4.42 21.03 -21.27
C ALA A 393 3.36 21.67 -20.35
N LYS A 394 2.45 22.45 -20.96
CA LYS A 394 1.27 23.05 -20.33
C LYS A 394 0.28 21.96 -19.84
N PRO A 395 -0.53 22.20 -18.80
CA PRO A 395 -1.53 21.23 -18.35
C PRO A 395 -2.54 20.92 -19.45
N LYS A 396 -2.81 19.62 -19.66
CA LYS A 396 -3.74 19.11 -20.68
C LYS A 396 -5.18 19.49 -20.35
N THR A 397 -5.98 19.73 -21.36
CA THR A 397 -7.43 19.96 -21.22
C THR A 397 -8.18 18.65 -20.99
N LYS A 398 -9.37 18.69 -20.38
CA LYS A 398 -10.23 17.49 -20.19
C LYS A 398 -10.55 16.73 -21.48
N ALA A 399 -10.56 17.43 -22.62
CA ALA A 399 -10.79 16.82 -23.94
C ALA A 399 -9.56 16.01 -24.40
N GLU A 400 -8.35 16.55 -24.17
CA GLU A 400 -7.09 15.88 -24.48
C GLU A 400 -6.85 14.65 -23.59
N GLU A 401 -7.20 14.73 -22.30
CA GLU A 401 -7.15 13.59 -21.37
C GLU A 401 -8.10 12.45 -21.80
N LYS A 402 -9.30 12.80 -22.25
CA LYS A 402 -10.28 11.81 -22.75
C LYS A 402 -9.80 11.15 -24.04
N ALA A 403 -9.21 11.89 -24.96
CA ALA A 403 -8.66 11.37 -26.21
C ALA A 403 -7.42 10.48 -25.94
N GLU A 404 -6.57 10.86 -25.00
CA GLU A 404 -5.43 10.04 -24.56
C GLU A 404 -5.89 8.72 -23.95
N LEU A 405 -6.91 8.74 -23.09
CA LEU A 405 -7.48 7.53 -22.48
C LEU A 405 -8.10 6.61 -23.56
N ALA A 406 -8.84 7.14 -24.52
CA ALA A 406 -9.42 6.35 -25.59
C ALA A 406 -8.33 5.66 -26.43
N LYS A 407 -7.29 6.40 -26.79
CA LYS A 407 -6.15 5.87 -27.56
C LYS A 407 -5.40 4.78 -26.78
N GLU A 408 -5.15 4.99 -25.49
CA GLU A 408 -4.48 3.99 -24.65
C GLU A 408 -5.36 2.75 -24.44
N THR A 409 -6.68 2.92 -24.28
CA THR A 409 -7.65 1.81 -24.18
C THR A 409 -7.58 0.90 -25.41
N ALA A 410 -7.50 1.47 -26.60
CA ALA A 410 -7.35 0.69 -27.84
C ALA A 410 -5.98 0.01 -27.93
N ALA A 411 -4.92 0.68 -27.51
CA ALA A 411 -3.58 0.11 -27.46
C ALA A 411 -3.50 -1.10 -26.50
N VAL A 412 -4.13 -0.99 -25.33
CA VAL A 412 -4.24 -2.10 -24.36
C VAL A 412 -4.94 -3.32 -24.98
N PHE A 413 -6.07 -3.11 -25.66
CA PHE A 413 -6.77 -4.22 -26.33
C PHE A 413 -5.91 -4.90 -27.39
N LYS A 414 -5.22 -4.10 -28.20
CA LYS A 414 -4.32 -4.60 -29.24
C LYS A 414 -3.18 -5.42 -28.63
N ASP A 415 -2.53 -4.91 -27.61
CA ASP A 415 -1.47 -5.61 -26.86
C ASP A 415 -1.94 -6.94 -26.28
N LEU A 416 -3.13 -6.96 -25.68
CA LEU A 416 -3.70 -8.18 -25.11
C LEU A 416 -4.00 -9.22 -26.21
N LYS A 417 -4.46 -8.78 -27.38
CA LYS A 417 -4.67 -9.69 -28.52
C LYS A 417 -3.39 -10.16 -29.15
N GLU A 418 -2.34 -9.33 -29.20
CA GLU A 418 -1.00 -9.72 -29.68
C GLU A 418 -0.35 -10.72 -28.73
N LYS A 419 -0.52 -10.56 -27.42
CA LYS A 419 -0.02 -11.50 -26.40
C LYS A 419 -0.82 -12.80 -26.33
N HIS A 420 -2.10 -12.75 -26.69
CA HIS A 420 -3.03 -13.88 -26.60
C HIS A 420 -3.86 -14.03 -27.87
N PRO A 421 -3.25 -14.27 -29.05
CA PRO A 421 -3.91 -14.22 -30.34
C PRO A 421 -5.05 -15.25 -30.47
N ASP A 422 -4.90 -16.42 -29.85
CA ASP A 422 -5.88 -17.51 -29.91
C ASP A 422 -6.93 -17.47 -28.81
N ASN A 423 -6.76 -16.60 -27.82
CA ASN A 423 -7.69 -16.47 -26.72
C ASN A 423 -8.84 -15.54 -27.09
N LEU A 424 -10.06 -15.96 -26.77
CA LEU A 424 -11.23 -15.11 -26.74
C LEU A 424 -11.15 -14.26 -25.46
N LEU A 425 -11.07 -12.94 -25.62
CA LEU A 425 -10.95 -12.02 -24.50
C LEU A 425 -12.33 -11.55 -24.03
N LEU A 426 -12.63 -11.77 -22.75
CA LEU A 426 -13.79 -11.20 -22.06
C LEU A 426 -13.29 -10.11 -21.11
N MET A 427 -13.60 -8.87 -21.41
CA MET A 427 -13.22 -7.70 -20.63
C MET A 427 -14.26 -7.41 -19.57
N ARG A 428 -13.86 -7.33 -18.31
CA ARG A 428 -14.76 -6.97 -17.22
C ARG A 428 -14.99 -5.46 -17.20
N LYS A 429 -16.25 -5.02 -17.24
CA LYS A 429 -16.64 -3.62 -17.10
C LYS A 429 -17.86 -3.48 -16.19
N GLY A 430 -17.62 -3.06 -14.97
CA GLY A 430 -18.70 -3.01 -13.95
C GLY A 430 -19.38 -4.36 -13.78
N GLY A 431 -20.71 -4.40 -13.88
CA GLY A 431 -21.53 -5.61 -13.79
C GLY A 431 -21.60 -6.47 -15.06
N PHE A 432 -20.74 -6.25 -16.08
CA PHE A 432 -20.79 -6.92 -17.37
C PHE A 432 -19.44 -7.46 -17.79
N TYR A 433 -19.48 -8.48 -18.68
CA TYR A 433 -18.37 -8.87 -19.53
C TYR A 433 -18.62 -8.35 -20.93
N GLU A 434 -17.59 -7.79 -21.55
CA GLU A 434 -17.60 -7.23 -22.91
C GLU A 434 -16.62 -8.00 -23.80
N ALA A 435 -17.01 -8.25 -25.04
CA ALA A 435 -16.13 -8.76 -26.08
C ALA A 435 -16.19 -7.84 -27.30
N PHE A 436 -15.07 -7.71 -27.99
CA PHE A 436 -14.90 -6.79 -29.12
C PHE A 436 -14.41 -7.54 -30.37
N ASP A 437 -14.74 -6.99 -31.53
CA ASP A 437 -14.28 -7.42 -32.85
C ASP A 437 -14.53 -8.93 -33.11
N GLU A 438 -13.53 -9.68 -33.51
CA GLU A 438 -13.61 -11.12 -33.77
C GLU A 438 -14.04 -11.95 -32.56
N ASP A 439 -13.66 -11.52 -31.34
CA ASP A 439 -14.06 -12.21 -30.12
C ASP A 439 -15.56 -12.03 -29.86
N ALA A 440 -16.13 -10.86 -30.17
CA ALA A 440 -17.58 -10.63 -30.07
C ALA A 440 -18.36 -11.54 -31.00
N LYS A 441 -17.92 -11.72 -32.25
CA LYS A 441 -18.51 -12.65 -33.20
C LYS A 441 -18.49 -14.10 -32.71
N LYS A 442 -17.38 -14.53 -32.15
CA LYS A 442 -17.26 -15.87 -31.54
C LYS A 442 -18.19 -16.04 -30.34
N VAL A 443 -18.27 -15.03 -29.46
CA VAL A 443 -19.20 -15.04 -28.31
C VAL A 443 -20.66 -15.11 -28.81
N ALA A 444 -21.05 -14.27 -29.76
CA ALA A 444 -22.39 -14.27 -30.32
C ALA A 444 -22.77 -15.66 -30.88
N LYS A 445 -21.87 -16.23 -31.69
CA LYS A 445 -22.08 -17.55 -32.34
C LYS A 445 -22.25 -18.67 -31.31
N SER A 446 -21.40 -18.75 -30.30
CA SER A 446 -21.42 -19.83 -29.31
C SER A 446 -22.54 -19.70 -28.28
N THR A 447 -22.92 -18.48 -27.94
CA THR A 447 -23.86 -18.22 -26.84
C THR A 447 -25.29 -17.96 -27.29
N GLY A 448 -25.47 -17.55 -28.56
CA GLY A 448 -26.75 -17.05 -29.10
C GLY A 448 -27.08 -15.61 -28.69
N LEU A 449 -26.12 -14.89 -28.13
CA LEU A 449 -26.27 -13.47 -27.80
C LEU A 449 -26.28 -12.62 -29.06
N LYS A 450 -27.03 -11.51 -29.02
CA LYS A 450 -27.13 -10.60 -30.17
C LYS A 450 -25.82 -9.82 -30.31
N GLU A 451 -25.21 -9.95 -31.50
CA GLU A 451 -24.08 -9.10 -31.90
C GLU A 451 -24.59 -7.67 -32.17
N GLN A 452 -23.85 -6.70 -31.71
CA GLN A 452 -24.06 -5.28 -31.91
C GLN A 452 -22.88 -4.71 -32.68
N HIS A 453 -23.09 -3.60 -33.39
CA HIS A 453 -22.02 -2.84 -34.01
C HIS A 453 -21.93 -1.49 -33.32
N ILE A 454 -20.72 -1.13 -32.81
CA ILE A 454 -20.50 0.11 -32.09
C ILE A 454 -19.29 0.86 -32.65
N ILE A 455 -19.35 2.18 -32.55
CA ILE A 455 -18.16 3.03 -32.76
C ILE A 455 -17.53 3.29 -31.39
N LYS A 456 -16.31 2.81 -31.20
CA LYS A 456 -15.56 3.03 -29.99
C LYS A 456 -14.29 3.79 -30.33
N GLU A 457 -14.13 4.97 -29.75
CA GLU A 457 -13.00 5.87 -30.02
C GLU A 457 -11.66 5.17 -29.81
N GLY A 458 -10.80 5.22 -30.81
CA GLY A 458 -9.48 4.56 -30.81
C GLY A 458 -9.48 3.11 -31.31
N PHE A 459 -10.65 2.47 -31.51
CA PHE A 459 -10.74 1.13 -32.07
C PHE A 459 -11.00 1.18 -33.57
N GLU A 460 -10.30 0.33 -34.32
CA GLU A 460 -10.47 0.15 -35.75
C GLU A 460 -10.45 -1.34 -36.06
N THR A 461 -11.25 -1.78 -37.07
CA THR A 461 -11.18 -3.15 -37.56
C THR A 461 -9.87 -3.40 -38.29
N LYS A 462 -9.52 -4.68 -38.54
CA LYS A 462 -8.34 -5.06 -39.33
C LYS A 462 -8.34 -4.45 -40.75
N GLU A 463 -9.51 -4.05 -41.24
CA GLU A 463 -9.72 -3.44 -42.56
C GLU A 463 -9.82 -1.90 -42.52
N GLY A 464 -9.55 -1.28 -41.31
CA GLY A 464 -9.57 0.16 -41.12
C GLY A 464 -10.96 0.77 -40.93
N GLY A 465 -11.99 -0.05 -40.67
CA GLY A 465 -13.34 0.41 -40.35
C GLY A 465 -13.45 0.90 -38.90
N LYS A 466 -14.26 1.93 -38.66
CA LYS A 466 -14.49 2.50 -37.33
C LYS A 466 -15.57 1.78 -36.51
N GLU A 467 -16.41 0.98 -37.15
CA GLU A 467 -17.51 0.23 -36.55
C GLU A 467 -17.03 -1.19 -36.22
N ILE A 468 -17.02 -1.55 -34.94
CA ILE A 468 -16.54 -2.86 -34.47
C ILE A 468 -17.67 -3.70 -33.91
N SER A 469 -17.57 -5.02 -34.05
CA SER A 469 -18.50 -5.98 -33.44
C SER A 469 -18.38 -5.93 -31.92
N TYR A 470 -19.49 -5.99 -31.21
CA TYR A 470 -19.59 -5.89 -29.77
C TYR A 470 -20.65 -6.84 -29.22
N VAL A 471 -20.31 -7.53 -28.14
CA VAL A 471 -21.25 -8.33 -27.34
C VAL A 471 -20.97 -8.09 -25.87
N ASN A 472 -22.02 -7.93 -25.08
CA ASN A 472 -21.91 -7.92 -23.62
C ASN A 472 -22.95 -8.84 -22.98
N PHE A 473 -22.66 -9.24 -21.75
CA PHE A 473 -23.58 -9.98 -20.91
C PHE A 473 -23.25 -9.74 -19.42
N LYS A 474 -24.24 -9.90 -18.54
CA LYS A 474 -24.05 -9.70 -17.09
C LYS A 474 -23.05 -10.69 -16.51
N ASN A 475 -22.23 -10.27 -15.52
CA ASN A 475 -21.27 -11.16 -14.85
C ASN A 475 -21.97 -12.37 -14.23
N THR A 476 -23.18 -12.21 -13.70
CA THR A 476 -24.01 -13.32 -13.15
C THR A 476 -24.36 -14.39 -14.18
N SER A 477 -24.16 -14.11 -15.47
CA SER A 477 -24.40 -15.06 -16.57
C SER A 477 -23.13 -15.75 -17.07
N LEU A 478 -21.98 -15.52 -16.44
CA LEU A 478 -20.72 -16.15 -16.85
C LEU A 478 -20.82 -17.67 -16.81
N ASP A 479 -21.35 -18.23 -15.74
CA ASP A 479 -21.52 -19.68 -15.57
C ASP A 479 -22.42 -20.33 -16.62
N LYS A 480 -23.31 -19.53 -17.22
CA LYS A 480 -24.17 -19.96 -18.33
C LYS A 480 -23.44 -19.96 -19.67
N TYR A 481 -22.59 -18.98 -19.91
CA TYR A 481 -21.98 -18.76 -21.23
C TYR A 481 -20.56 -19.30 -21.35
N LEU A 482 -19.75 -19.25 -20.30
CA LEU A 482 -18.37 -19.76 -20.31
C LEU A 482 -18.30 -21.25 -20.69
N PRO A 483 -19.14 -22.16 -20.16
CA PRO A 483 -19.11 -23.57 -20.57
C PRO A 483 -19.47 -23.78 -22.05
N LYS A 484 -20.29 -22.91 -22.65
CA LYS A 484 -20.61 -22.98 -24.09
C LYS A 484 -19.38 -22.60 -24.92
N LEU A 485 -18.73 -21.49 -24.58
CA LEU A 485 -17.51 -21.04 -25.27
C LEU A 485 -16.40 -22.08 -25.21
N VAL A 486 -16.18 -22.68 -24.04
CA VAL A 486 -15.16 -23.73 -23.87
C VAL A 486 -15.53 -25.00 -24.64
N ARG A 487 -16.81 -25.40 -24.68
CA ARG A 487 -17.28 -26.57 -25.41
C ARG A 487 -17.13 -26.38 -26.93
N ASP A 488 -17.29 -25.16 -27.43
CA ASP A 488 -17.07 -24.81 -28.84
C ASP A 488 -15.57 -24.65 -29.18
N GLY A 489 -14.69 -25.01 -28.27
CA GLY A 489 -13.22 -25.06 -28.48
C GLY A 489 -12.51 -23.73 -28.28
N HIS A 490 -13.20 -22.70 -27.74
CA HIS A 490 -12.56 -21.42 -27.46
C HIS A 490 -11.77 -21.43 -26.17
N ARG A 491 -10.56 -20.93 -26.22
CA ARG A 491 -9.77 -20.58 -25.02
C ARG A 491 -10.23 -19.18 -24.56
N VAL A 492 -10.79 -19.08 -23.36
CA VAL A 492 -11.34 -17.82 -22.86
C VAL A 492 -10.39 -17.23 -21.82
N ALA A 493 -9.94 -16.01 -22.05
CA ALA A 493 -9.22 -15.20 -21.08
C ALA A 493 -10.17 -14.11 -20.54
N ILE A 494 -10.29 -14.06 -19.21
CA ILE A 494 -11.05 -13.02 -18.51
C ILE A 494 -10.07 -11.97 -18.06
N CYS A 495 -10.25 -10.73 -18.49
CA CYS A 495 -9.37 -9.61 -18.22
C CYS A 495 -10.13 -8.51 -17.48
N ASP A 496 -9.39 -7.65 -16.79
CA ASP A 496 -9.96 -6.45 -16.19
C ASP A 496 -10.41 -5.43 -17.23
N SER A 497 -11.08 -4.36 -16.79
CA SER A 497 -11.56 -3.30 -17.66
C SER A 497 -10.41 -2.68 -18.47
N LEU A 498 -10.59 -2.62 -19.79
CA LEU A 498 -9.61 -1.97 -20.68
C LEU A 498 -9.34 -0.51 -20.28
N GLU A 499 -10.35 0.20 -19.82
CA GLU A 499 -10.22 1.60 -19.38
C GLU A 499 -9.41 1.71 -18.10
N ASP A 500 -9.53 0.74 -17.18
CA ASP A 500 -8.79 0.73 -15.93
C ASP A 500 -7.31 0.40 -16.18
N ILE A 501 -7.04 -0.59 -17.02
CA ILE A 501 -5.67 -0.91 -17.47
C ILE A 501 -5.04 0.29 -18.20
N ALA A 502 -5.80 0.98 -19.05
CA ALA A 502 -5.33 2.16 -19.78
C ALA A 502 -5.01 3.33 -18.83
N LYS A 503 -5.87 3.61 -17.85
CA LYS A 503 -5.62 4.62 -16.80
C LYS A 503 -4.36 4.31 -16.02
N GLN A 504 -4.18 3.06 -15.65
CA GLN A 504 -2.99 2.60 -14.95
C GLN A 504 -1.72 2.86 -15.77
N ARG A 505 -1.69 2.47 -17.06
CA ARG A 505 -0.55 2.73 -17.96
C ARG A 505 -0.23 4.21 -18.14
N ILE A 506 -1.27 5.05 -18.24
CA ILE A 506 -1.09 6.51 -18.33
C ILE A 506 -0.49 7.06 -17.03
N SER A 507 -0.94 6.59 -15.88
CA SER A 507 -0.41 6.96 -14.57
C SER A 507 1.06 6.55 -14.42
N GLU A 508 1.38 5.30 -14.75
CA GLU A 508 2.74 4.76 -14.71
C GLU A 508 3.71 5.55 -15.60
N ARG A 509 3.28 5.94 -16.83
CA ARG A 509 4.10 6.79 -17.71
C ARG A 509 4.32 8.19 -17.12
N LYS A 510 3.30 8.79 -16.50
CA LYS A 510 3.44 10.09 -15.82
C LYS A 510 4.41 9.99 -14.64
N GLU A 511 4.28 8.95 -13.83
CA GLU A 511 5.18 8.70 -12.70
C GLU A 511 6.62 8.43 -13.16
N GLN A 512 6.81 7.64 -14.22
CA GLN A 512 8.13 7.41 -14.79
C GLN A 512 8.75 8.71 -15.35
N GLN A 513 7.95 9.58 -15.97
CA GLN A 513 8.41 10.89 -16.43
C GLN A 513 8.76 11.80 -15.23
N GLU A 514 7.95 11.80 -14.19
CA GLU A 514 8.23 12.55 -12.95
C GLU A 514 9.46 11.99 -12.23
N GLN A 515 9.63 10.68 -12.16
CA GLN A 515 10.81 10.03 -11.61
C GLN A 515 12.05 10.27 -12.45
N GLN A 516 11.95 10.28 -13.79
CA GLN A 516 13.05 10.66 -14.68
C GLN A 516 13.42 12.12 -14.53
N VAL A 517 12.45 13.02 -14.33
CA VAL A 517 12.69 14.44 -14.04
C VAL A 517 13.29 14.59 -12.64
N ALA A 518 12.82 13.85 -11.66
CA ALA A 518 13.37 13.83 -10.31
C ALA A 518 14.77 13.17 -10.27
N ALA A 519 15.00 12.08 -11.02
CA ALA A 519 16.30 11.44 -11.15
C ALA A 519 17.30 12.30 -11.94
N LYS A 520 16.85 13.05 -12.96
CA LYS A 520 17.67 14.08 -13.62
C LYS A 520 17.98 15.27 -12.68
N ALA A 521 17.08 15.57 -11.74
CA ALA A 521 17.33 16.55 -10.68
C ALA A 521 18.21 15.99 -9.54
N GLN A 522 18.35 14.66 -9.45
CA GLN A 522 19.16 13.94 -8.47
C GLN A 522 20.44 13.33 -9.04
N GLN A 523 20.80 13.58 -10.30
CA GLN A 523 22.16 13.29 -10.73
C GLN A 523 23.11 14.18 -9.92
N PRO A 524 24.04 13.59 -9.16
CA PRO A 524 24.98 14.34 -8.38
C PRO A 524 25.88 15.13 -9.35
N ALA A 525 25.69 16.45 -9.40
CA ALA A 525 26.82 17.29 -9.63
C ALA A 525 27.91 16.79 -8.67
N GLN A 526 29.09 16.53 -9.18
CA GLN A 526 30.25 16.01 -8.46
C GLN A 526 30.23 16.40 -6.99
N SER A 527 30.32 15.42 -6.10
CA SER A 527 30.20 15.55 -4.66
C SER A 527 30.89 16.80 -4.13
N ALA A 528 30.16 17.89 -4.00
CA ALA A 528 30.59 19.02 -3.21
C ALA A 528 30.68 18.54 -1.78
N LYS A 529 31.90 18.44 -1.23
CA LYS A 529 32.10 18.03 0.16
C LYS A 529 31.32 19.00 1.03
N THR A 530 30.41 18.49 1.83
CA THR A 530 29.71 19.26 2.87
C THR A 530 30.75 19.95 3.75
N ILE A 531 30.58 21.25 3.96
CA ILE A 531 31.49 22.06 4.75
C ILE A 531 31.28 21.74 6.24
N PRO A 532 32.32 21.53 7.03
CA PRO A 532 32.19 21.31 8.48
C PRO A 532 31.39 22.45 9.15
N LEU A 533 30.58 22.12 10.14
CA LEU A 533 29.61 23.03 10.76
C LEU A 533 30.24 24.27 11.40
N ASP A 534 31.47 24.15 11.90
CA ASP A 534 32.29 25.26 12.42
C ASP A 534 32.66 26.25 11.32
N GLN A 535 33.06 25.77 10.14
CA GLN A 535 33.33 26.60 8.97
C GLN A 535 32.05 27.20 8.38
N PHE A 536 30.97 26.45 8.30
CA PHE A 536 29.66 26.96 7.87
C PHE A 536 29.18 28.12 8.73
N ASN A 537 29.39 28.03 10.04
CA ASN A 537 28.97 29.03 11.03
C ASN A 537 29.98 30.15 11.27
N LYS A 538 31.10 30.17 10.58
CA LYS A 538 32.08 31.28 10.70
C LYS A 538 31.42 32.59 10.32
N LEU A 539 31.43 33.55 11.26
CA LEU A 539 30.80 34.87 11.11
C LEU A 539 31.85 35.97 10.81
N GLU A 540 32.76 35.67 9.87
CA GLU A 540 33.78 36.56 9.42
C GLU A 540 34.02 36.33 7.94
N THR A 541 34.08 37.40 7.16
CA THR A 541 34.37 37.37 5.71
C THR A 541 35.89 37.14 5.46
N GLU A 542 36.26 36.77 4.22
CA GLU A 542 37.66 36.53 3.88
C GLU A 542 38.53 37.78 4.04
N ASP A 543 37.97 38.97 3.90
CA ASP A 543 38.60 40.27 4.11
C ASP A 543 38.54 40.77 5.55
N GLY A 544 38.20 39.89 6.52
CA GLY A 544 38.27 40.13 7.96
C GLY A 544 37.10 40.94 8.54
N LYS A 545 35.99 41.14 7.81
CA LYS A 545 34.82 41.88 8.29
C LYS A 545 33.92 40.96 9.12
N LYS A 546 33.47 41.47 10.24
CA LYS A 546 32.61 40.71 11.14
C LYS A 546 31.17 40.67 10.64
N ILE A 547 30.60 39.48 10.56
CA ILE A 547 29.16 39.27 10.25
C ILE A 547 28.40 39.23 11.57
N ASP A 548 27.76 40.36 11.95
CA ASP A 548 27.02 40.46 13.20
C ASP A 548 25.68 39.73 13.15
N HIS A 549 25.07 39.67 11.96
CA HIS A 549 23.83 38.92 11.75
C HIS A 549 23.75 38.43 10.29
N PHE A 550 23.22 37.21 10.09
CA PHE A 550 22.94 36.63 8.79
C PHE A 550 21.64 35.83 8.83
N ALA A 551 20.75 36.05 7.87
CA ALA A 551 19.49 35.33 7.76
C ALA A 551 19.11 35.06 6.31
N VAL A 552 18.70 33.82 6.04
CA VAL A 552 17.98 33.43 4.82
C VAL A 552 16.52 33.20 5.21
N PHE A 553 15.60 33.80 4.47
CA PHE A 553 14.16 33.77 4.79
C PHE A 553 13.30 33.79 3.54
N LYS A 554 12.06 33.28 3.66
CA LYS A 554 11.09 33.27 2.56
C LYS A 554 10.39 34.63 2.48
N MET A 555 10.45 35.27 1.33
CA MET A 555 9.80 36.56 1.04
C MET A 555 8.32 36.37 0.73
N LYS A 556 7.52 37.44 0.82
CA LYS A 556 6.09 37.43 0.45
C LYS A 556 5.83 37.02 -1.01
N SER A 557 6.81 37.20 -1.89
CA SER A 557 6.79 36.76 -3.29
C SER A 557 6.93 35.23 -3.48
N GLY A 558 7.18 34.46 -2.40
CA GLY A 558 7.44 33.03 -2.46
C GLY A 558 8.93 32.68 -2.66
N ASN A 559 9.75 33.61 -3.12
CA ASN A 559 11.20 33.44 -3.28
C ASN A 559 11.95 33.58 -1.96
N TYR A 560 13.19 33.13 -1.90
CA TYR A 560 14.04 33.30 -0.72
C TYR A 560 14.85 34.60 -0.84
N GLY A 561 15.04 35.25 0.27
CA GLY A 561 15.90 36.42 0.40
C GLY A 561 17.04 36.20 1.40
N VAL A 562 18.11 36.94 1.26
CA VAL A 562 19.23 37.00 2.20
C VAL A 562 19.36 38.42 2.76
N ARG A 563 19.64 38.51 4.05
CA ARG A 563 19.94 39.73 4.78
C ARG A 563 21.14 39.52 5.68
N ALA A 564 22.01 40.48 5.75
CA ALA A 564 23.16 40.48 6.65
C ALA A 564 23.34 41.82 7.36
N MET A 565 24.01 41.78 8.49
CA MET A 565 24.62 42.93 9.15
C MET A 565 26.13 42.66 9.23
N VAL A 566 26.94 43.59 8.73
CA VAL A 566 28.40 43.41 8.65
C VAL A 566 29.07 44.67 9.22
N ASP A 567 29.96 44.53 10.20
CA ASP A 567 30.61 45.62 10.95
C ASP A 567 29.61 46.70 11.43
N GLY A 568 28.48 46.26 11.99
CA GLY A 568 27.39 47.12 12.47
C GLY A 568 26.55 47.77 11.37
N GLN A 569 26.86 47.55 10.09
CA GLN A 569 26.08 48.07 8.98
C GLN A 569 25.02 47.08 8.50
N GLN A 570 23.77 47.49 8.48
CA GLN A 570 22.68 46.68 7.95
C GLN A 570 22.67 46.73 6.40
N MET A 571 22.76 45.57 5.80
CA MET A 571 22.73 45.40 4.34
C MET A 571 21.30 45.32 3.81
N SER A 572 21.10 45.75 2.55
CA SER A 572 19.80 45.63 1.88
C SER A 572 19.39 44.16 1.69
N VAL A 573 18.06 43.89 1.68
CA VAL A 573 17.58 42.54 1.37
C VAL A 573 17.80 42.24 -0.10
N LYS A 574 18.44 41.11 -0.40
CA LYS A 574 18.66 40.64 -1.77
C LYS A 574 17.95 39.32 -2.00
N ALA A 575 17.45 39.10 -3.23
CA ALA A 575 16.91 37.84 -3.63
C ALA A 575 18.03 36.80 -3.70
N LEU A 576 17.83 35.66 -3.07
CA LEU A 576 18.75 34.51 -3.09
C LEU A 576 18.41 33.66 -4.31
N ASP A 577 19.38 33.36 -5.15
CA ASP A 577 19.16 32.46 -6.29
C ASP A 577 18.92 31.01 -5.81
N LYS A 578 18.39 30.16 -6.71
CA LYS A 578 17.99 28.78 -6.35
C LYS A 578 19.19 27.91 -6.01
N GLU A 579 20.32 28.13 -6.64
CA GLU A 579 21.56 27.37 -6.44
C GLU A 579 22.16 27.69 -5.08
N ASP A 580 22.32 28.98 -4.75
CA ASP A 580 22.85 29.43 -3.47
C ASP A 580 21.92 29.07 -2.30
N ARG A 581 20.61 29.12 -2.53
CA ARG A 581 19.65 28.62 -1.55
C ARG A 581 19.87 27.14 -1.22
N ASN A 582 20.00 26.30 -2.25
CA ASN A 582 20.25 24.88 -2.07
C ASN A 582 21.61 24.65 -1.41
N ALA A 583 22.65 25.29 -1.90
CA ALA A 583 23.99 25.21 -1.31
C ALA A 583 24.02 25.64 0.16
N PHE A 584 23.23 26.64 0.55
CA PHE A 584 23.10 27.06 1.95
C PHE A 584 22.44 26.00 2.82
N PHE A 585 21.30 25.43 2.39
CA PHE A 585 20.60 24.41 3.16
C PHE A 585 21.28 23.04 3.15
N GLU A 586 22.06 22.74 2.13
CA GLU A 586 22.90 21.53 2.02
C GLU A 586 24.27 21.66 2.68
N HIS A 587 24.58 22.83 3.26
CA HIS A 587 25.88 23.16 3.87
C HIS A 587 27.07 22.96 2.90
N THR A 588 26.89 23.28 1.63
CA THR A 588 27.95 23.23 0.62
C THR A 588 28.53 24.62 0.29
N THR A 589 28.01 25.69 0.92
CA THR A 589 28.57 27.04 0.93
C THR A 589 28.58 27.61 2.33
N THR A 590 29.35 28.64 2.62
CA THR A 590 29.46 29.30 3.92
C THR A 590 28.62 30.59 3.98
N LYS A 591 28.22 31.02 5.20
CA LYS A 591 27.58 32.32 5.42
C LYS A 591 28.48 33.46 4.91
N ALA A 592 29.79 33.38 5.14
CA ALA A 592 30.80 34.33 4.66
C ALA A 592 30.84 34.43 3.13
N ALA A 593 30.83 33.30 2.43
CA ALA A 593 30.82 33.25 0.98
C ALA A 593 29.55 33.90 0.39
N LEU A 594 28.37 33.65 1.00
CA LEU A 594 27.13 34.30 0.58
C LEU A 594 27.15 35.81 0.86
N VAL A 595 27.69 36.27 1.98
CA VAL A 595 27.88 37.70 2.26
C VAL A 595 28.81 38.32 1.21
N GLN A 596 29.90 37.69 0.89
CA GLN A 596 30.82 38.16 -0.14
C GLN A 596 30.18 38.22 -1.53
N LYS A 597 29.44 37.18 -1.91
CA LYS A 597 28.74 37.11 -3.21
C LYS A 597 27.68 38.20 -3.35
N TYR A 598 26.84 38.37 -2.37
CA TYR A 598 25.69 39.30 -2.47
C TYR A 598 26.00 40.73 -2.04
N TYR A 599 26.99 40.97 -1.19
CA TYR A 599 27.27 42.29 -0.61
C TYR A 599 28.71 42.77 -0.80
N GLY A 600 29.61 41.97 -1.37
CA GLY A 600 31.02 42.34 -1.53
C GLY A 600 31.24 43.67 -2.22
N LYS A 601 30.45 44.02 -3.25
CA LYS A 601 30.51 45.33 -3.93
C LYS A 601 30.06 46.48 -3.03
N GLU A 602 29.07 46.28 -2.15
CA GLU A 602 28.60 47.30 -1.18
C GLU A 602 29.61 47.48 -0.06
N LEU A 603 30.24 46.38 0.37
CA LEU A 603 31.26 46.38 1.42
C LEU A 603 32.61 46.95 0.98
N SER A 604 32.87 47.01 -0.32
CA SER A 604 34.12 47.56 -0.90
C SER A 604 34.07 49.06 -1.18
N GLN A 605 32.90 49.73 -1.03
CA GLN A 605 32.77 51.18 -1.21
C GLN A 605 33.14 51.93 0.06
N PRO A 606 34.02 52.95 0.01
CA PRO A 606 34.34 53.74 1.20
C PRO A 606 33.12 54.51 1.71
N LYS A 607 32.95 54.53 3.04
CA LYS A 607 31.84 55.20 3.72
C LYS A 607 31.71 56.65 3.29
N HIS A 608 30.52 57.08 2.92
CA HIS A 608 30.15 58.40 2.40
C HIS A 608 30.20 59.53 3.46
N GLU A 609 30.84 59.35 4.63
CA GLU A 609 30.84 60.30 5.73
C GLU A 609 32.03 61.30 5.73
N GLU A 610 33.01 61.20 4.82
CA GLU A 610 34.11 62.18 4.78
C GLU A 610 33.94 63.30 3.77
N ARG A 611 32.88 63.34 2.96
CA ARG A 611 32.68 64.43 1.95
C ARG A 611 31.92 65.63 2.43
N SER A 612 31.35 65.64 3.63
CA SER A 612 30.62 66.80 4.17
C SER A 612 31.49 67.71 5.06
N ARG A 613 32.71 67.32 5.45
CA ARG A 613 33.62 68.17 6.24
C ARG A 613 34.66 68.94 5.41
N ALA A 614 34.85 68.64 4.15
CA ALA A 614 35.78 69.34 3.27
C ALA A 614 35.17 70.50 2.44
N ARG A 615 33.91 70.89 2.71
CA ARG A 615 33.25 72.07 2.07
C ARG A 615 32.86 73.17 3.06
N ALA A 616 33.41 73.12 4.27
CA ALA A 616 33.18 74.16 5.30
C ALA A 616 34.55 74.55 5.94
N MET A 617 35.51 74.77 5.15
CA MET A 617 36.71 75.60 5.43
C MET A 617 37.07 76.43 4.22
#